data_719f6d76eb98390228fc9ced9a6448bb
#
_entry.id   719f6d76eb98390228fc9ced9a6448bb
#
_cell.length_a   1.000
_cell.length_b   1.000
_cell.length_c   1.000
_cell.angle_alpha   90.00
_cell.angle_beta   90.00
_cell.angle_gamma   90.00
#
_symmetry.space_group_name_H-M   'P 1'
#
loop_
_entity.id
_entity.type
_entity.pdbx_description
1 polymer ?
#
loop_
_entity_poly.entity_id
_entity_poly.type
_entity_poly.pdbx_seq_one_letter_code
_entity_poly.pdbx_strand_id
1 'polypeptide(L)'
;MIIIKNKKLLLSLGVFFVAFLFTGCALFNSAPVIESDPTLTATEGALYTYVVEATDPEGDTLTYSLTTSPTGMTINSSTGVINWTPTEEQIGENKVEIKVSDLYRSDTQSFTIIVSETILTSIEVLPTTMTIKKGGSQTITSVTAYYDNDTSANIALSSCTYASNKVNVTATNGVISVSAQCADLAATITVSYTEDNITKTDTVNVTITGG
;
A
#
# COMPACT_ATOMS: atom_id res chain seq x y z
N MET A 1 73.98 -46.47 18.21
CA MET A 1 72.90 -46.75 17.28
C MET A 1 71.58 -46.69 18.09
N ILE A 2 70.98 -45.49 18.16
CA ILE A 2 69.71 -45.28 18.88
C ILE A 2 68.62 -45.07 17.85
N ILE A 3 67.72 -46.04 17.72
CA ILE A 3 66.58 -45.97 16.81
C ILE A 3 65.41 -45.37 17.58
N ILE A 4 64.99 -44.17 17.18
CA ILE A 4 63.89 -43.47 17.79
C ILE A 4 62.56 -44.09 17.30
N LYS A 5 61.83 -44.76 18.20
CA LYS A 5 60.45 -45.19 18.04
C LYS A 5 59.51 -44.10 18.50
N ASN A 6 59.15 -43.13 17.63
CA ASN A 6 58.15 -42.15 17.98
C ASN A 6 57.27 -41.77 16.77
N LYS A 7 56.69 -42.80 16.06
CA LYS A 7 55.66 -42.55 15.04
C LYS A 7 54.23 -42.31 15.60
N LYS A 8 54.01 -42.61 16.89
CA LYS A 8 52.68 -42.47 17.50
C LYS A 8 52.38 -41.06 18.09
N LEU A 9 53.39 -40.22 18.29
CA LEU A 9 53.20 -38.88 18.89
C LEU A 9 52.81 -37.81 17.85
N LEU A 10 53.23 -37.99 16.57
CA LEU A 10 52.86 -37.04 15.50
C LEU A 10 51.43 -37.17 15.02
N LEU A 11 50.83 -38.39 15.16
CA LEU A 11 49.44 -38.58 14.72
C LEU A 11 48.42 -38.02 15.70
N SER A 12 48.76 -37.90 16.98
CA SER A 12 47.92 -37.29 18.02
C SER A 12 47.85 -35.76 17.91
N LEU A 13 48.93 -35.09 17.49
CA LEU A 13 48.98 -33.66 17.35
C LEU A 13 48.25 -33.17 16.10
N GLY A 14 48.26 -33.93 15.01
CA GLY A 14 47.55 -33.62 13.76
C GLY A 14 46.05 -33.73 13.88
N VAL A 15 45.54 -34.72 14.64
CA VAL A 15 44.10 -34.92 14.88
C VAL A 15 43.52 -33.82 15.79
N PHE A 16 44.30 -33.31 16.75
CA PHE A 16 43.90 -32.23 17.61
C PHE A 16 43.81 -30.87 16.86
N PHE A 17 44.72 -30.64 15.89
CA PHE A 17 44.71 -29.42 15.09
C PHE A 17 43.58 -29.38 14.05
N VAL A 18 43.20 -30.55 13.47
CA VAL A 18 42.06 -30.63 12.55
C VAL A 18 40.73 -30.52 13.28
N ALA A 19 40.62 -31.03 14.53
CA ALA A 19 39.41 -30.87 15.34
C ALA A 19 39.18 -29.41 15.79
N PHE A 20 40.25 -28.63 15.97
CA PHE A 20 40.15 -27.22 16.36
C PHE A 20 39.71 -26.32 15.20
N LEU A 21 39.94 -26.72 13.95
CA LEU A 21 39.48 -25.96 12.78
C LEU A 21 37.95 -26.09 12.53
N PHE A 22 37.30 -27.14 13.04
CA PHE A 22 35.85 -27.31 12.89
C PHE A 22 35.03 -26.75 14.05
N THR A 23 35.64 -26.46 15.20
CA THR A 23 34.95 -25.83 16.33
C THR A 23 35.19 -24.31 16.41
N GLY A 24 35.98 -23.74 15.50
CA GLY A 24 36.37 -22.33 15.51
C GLY A 24 35.35 -21.33 15.00
N CYS A 25 34.30 -21.81 14.31
CA CYS A 25 33.35 -20.88 13.69
C CYS A 25 32.43 -20.18 14.71
N ALA A 26 32.16 -20.80 15.85
CA ALA A 26 31.31 -20.20 16.89
C ALA A 26 32.03 -19.21 17.82
N LEU A 27 33.38 -19.14 17.78
CA LEU A 27 34.19 -18.25 18.65
C LEU A 27 34.40 -16.83 18.07
N PHE A 28 34.07 -16.62 16.80
CA PHE A 28 34.30 -15.35 16.10
C PHE A 28 33.05 -14.91 15.29
N ASN A 29 31.83 -15.30 15.73
CA ASN A 29 30.61 -14.87 15.07
C ASN A 29 30.41 -13.36 15.32
N SER A 30 30.32 -12.59 14.26
CA SER A 30 29.99 -11.16 14.26
C SER A 30 28.44 -11.00 14.20
N ALA A 31 27.94 -9.84 14.53
CA ALA A 31 26.53 -9.55 14.32
C ALA A 31 26.27 -9.17 12.84
N PRO A 32 25.12 -9.50 12.29
CA PRO A 32 24.73 -8.96 11.01
C PRO A 32 24.64 -7.43 11.05
N VAL A 33 24.71 -6.78 9.89
CA VAL A 33 24.62 -5.32 9.76
C VAL A 33 23.51 -5.00 8.76
N ILE A 34 22.54 -4.18 9.17
CA ILE A 34 21.50 -3.62 8.29
C ILE A 34 22.13 -2.46 7.52
N GLU A 35 22.05 -2.49 6.19
CA GLU A 35 22.68 -1.52 5.29
C GLU A 35 21.67 -0.62 4.55
N SER A 36 20.39 -1.01 4.50
CA SER A 36 19.35 -0.27 3.80
C SER A 36 18.70 0.80 4.68
N ASP A 37 18.21 1.87 4.04
CA ASP A 37 17.44 2.92 4.67
C ASP A 37 15.96 2.85 4.23
N PRO A 38 15.00 2.95 5.19
CA PRO A 38 13.58 2.91 4.88
C PRO A 38 13.06 4.24 4.28
N THR A 39 12.02 4.16 3.47
CA THR A 39 11.16 5.32 3.18
C THR A 39 10.36 5.67 4.43
N LEU A 40 10.42 6.94 4.88
CA LEU A 40 9.78 7.39 6.13
C LEU A 40 8.39 7.99 5.93
N THR A 41 7.82 7.87 4.73
CA THR A 41 6.47 8.34 4.40
C THR A 41 5.66 7.23 3.76
N ALA A 42 4.36 7.22 4.04
CA ALA A 42 3.38 6.37 3.40
C ALA A 42 2.09 7.16 3.21
N THR A 43 1.21 6.69 2.33
CA THR A 43 -0.13 7.26 2.14
C THR A 43 -1.16 6.22 2.54
N GLU A 44 -2.22 6.65 3.22
CA GLU A 44 -3.36 5.81 3.54
C GLU A 44 -3.89 5.10 2.29
N GLY A 45 -4.29 3.83 2.44
CA GLY A 45 -4.81 3.00 1.36
C GLY A 45 -3.79 2.54 0.32
N ALA A 46 -2.59 3.14 0.26
CA ALA A 46 -1.53 2.76 -0.67
C ALA A 46 -0.57 1.71 -0.08
N LEU A 47 -0.08 0.81 -0.93
CA LEU A 47 0.89 -0.20 -0.50
C LEU A 47 2.26 0.43 -0.22
N TYR A 48 2.69 0.39 1.04
CA TYR A 48 4.07 0.65 1.45
C TYR A 48 4.89 -0.63 1.32
N THR A 49 6.05 -0.55 0.69
CA THR A 49 7.01 -1.65 0.60
C THR A 49 8.41 -1.17 0.95
N TYR A 50 9.11 -1.94 1.79
CA TYR A 50 10.52 -1.72 2.10
C TYR A 50 11.25 -3.07 2.11
N VAL A 51 12.39 -3.13 1.42
CA VAL A 51 13.28 -4.31 1.41
C VAL A 51 14.43 -4.04 2.35
N VAL A 52 14.48 -4.79 3.45
CA VAL A 52 15.58 -4.71 4.41
C VAL A 52 16.77 -5.48 3.85
N GLU A 53 17.85 -4.76 3.53
CA GLU A 53 19.11 -5.35 3.11
C GLU A 53 20.06 -5.40 4.30
N ALA A 54 20.63 -6.58 4.54
CA ALA A 54 21.61 -6.79 5.60
C ALA A 54 22.68 -7.78 5.14
N THR A 55 23.88 -7.63 5.69
CA THR A 55 25.01 -8.52 5.44
C THR A 55 25.51 -9.13 6.75
N ASP A 56 26.10 -10.32 6.64
CA ASP A 56 26.78 -10.99 7.73
C ASP A 56 28.25 -11.22 7.35
N PRO A 57 29.22 -10.85 8.20
CA PRO A 57 30.64 -10.98 7.88
C PRO A 57 31.10 -12.41 7.63
N GLU A 58 30.48 -13.41 8.27
CA GLU A 58 30.77 -14.82 8.15
C GLU A 58 29.92 -15.48 7.05
N GLY A 59 28.90 -14.77 6.52
CA GLY A 59 27.98 -15.24 5.50
C GLY A 59 26.89 -16.19 6.05
N ASP A 60 26.55 -16.02 7.33
CA ASP A 60 25.51 -16.82 7.99
C ASP A 60 24.12 -16.49 7.45
N THR A 61 23.20 -17.44 7.60
CA THR A 61 21.82 -17.27 7.17
C THR A 61 21.08 -16.28 8.06
N LEU A 62 20.55 -15.21 7.44
CA LEU A 62 19.83 -14.15 8.15
C LEU A 62 18.33 -14.44 8.25
N THR A 63 17.75 -14.04 9.38
CA THR A 63 16.31 -14.09 9.65
C THR A 63 15.83 -12.70 10.04
N TYR A 64 14.76 -12.24 9.40
CA TYR A 64 14.17 -10.92 9.56
C TYR A 64 12.87 -10.98 10.38
N SER A 65 12.67 -10.04 11.28
CA SER A 65 11.45 -9.95 12.10
C SER A 65 11.11 -8.50 12.43
N LEU A 66 9.81 -8.24 12.71
CA LEU A 66 9.33 -6.98 13.27
C LEU A 66 9.20 -7.18 14.79
N THR A 67 9.85 -6.32 15.58
CA THR A 67 9.72 -6.29 17.05
C THR A 67 8.72 -5.23 17.50
N THR A 68 8.58 -4.16 16.70
CA THR A 68 7.53 -3.15 16.82
C THR A 68 7.01 -2.83 15.44
N SER A 69 5.68 -2.81 15.25
CA SER A 69 5.06 -2.47 13.97
C SER A 69 3.61 -2.04 14.14
N PRO A 70 3.07 -1.21 13.23
CA PRO A 70 1.65 -0.95 13.15
C PRO A 70 0.89 -2.22 12.77
N THR A 71 -0.40 -2.25 13.14
CA THR A 71 -1.30 -3.35 12.78
C THR A 71 -1.35 -3.53 11.26
N GLY A 72 -1.31 -4.78 10.80
CA GLY A 72 -1.36 -5.12 9.37
C GLY A 72 0.01 -5.09 8.65
N MET A 73 1.07 -4.55 9.27
CA MET A 73 2.41 -4.62 8.70
C MET A 73 2.99 -6.03 8.84
N THR A 74 3.61 -6.53 7.78
CA THR A 74 4.23 -7.86 7.73
C THR A 74 5.65 -7.77 7.19
N ILE A 75 6.50 -8.73 7.58
CA ILE A 75 7.84 -8.92 7.01
C ILE A 75 8.01 -10.37 6.59
N ASN A 76 8.63 -10.60 5.44
CA ASN A 76 9.05 -11.94 5.04
C ASN A 76 10.35 -12.28 5.77
N SER A 77 10.33 -13.32 6.59
CA SER A 77 11.46 -13.69 7.45
C SER A 77 12.73 -14.14 6.72
N SER A 78 12.62 -14.51 5.45
CA SER A 78 13.76 -14.98 4.64
C SER A 78 14.27 -13.93 3.67
N THR A 79 13.42 -13.00 3.21
CA THR A 79 13.76 -12.02 2.18
C THR A 79 13.83 -10.57 2.69
N GLY A 80 13.42 -10.31 3.93
CA GLY A 80 13.41 -8.97 4.51
C GLY A 80 12.37 -8.02 3.90
N VAL A 81 11.47 -8.50 3.03
CA VAL A 81 10.46 -7.64 2.39
C VAL A 81 9.36 -7.32 3.39
N ILE A 82 9.18 -6.04 3.67
CA ILE A 82 8.07 -5.47 4.45
C ILE A 82 6.98 -5.04 3.48
N ASN A 83 5.73 -5.38 3.82
CA ASN A 83 4.53 -4.88 3.15
C ASN A 83 3.52 -4.39 4.20
N TRP A 84 2.90 -3.25 3.90
CA TRP A 84 1.89 -2.64 4.75
C TRP A 84 1.00 -1.71 3.93
N THR A 85 -0.32 -1.78 4.15
CA THR A 85 -1.27 -0.80 3.62
C THR A 85 -1.89 -0.10 4.81
N PRO A 86 -1.53 1.16 5.09
CA PRO A 86 -2.07 1.91 6.22
C PRO A 86 -3.57 2.12 6.08
N THR A 87 -4.27 2.13 7.22
CA THR A 87 -5.70 2.53 7.30
C THR A 87 -5.81 3.99 7.74
N GLU A 88 -7.02 4.58 7.62
CA GLU A 88 -7.36 5.92 8.11
C GLU A 88 -6.98 6.13 9.60
N GLU A 89 -7.20 5.09 10.45
CA GLU A 89 -6.85 5.15 11.88
C GLU A 89 -5.33 5.17 12.14
N GLN A 90 -4.52 4.96 11.10
CA GLN A 90 -3.06 4.95 11.17
C GLN A 90 -2.42 6.20 10.55
N ILE A 91 -3.22 7.20 10.20
CA ILE A 91 -2.71 8.52 9.78
C ILE A 91 -1.86 9.12 10.90
N GLY A 92 -0.70 9.71 10.54
CA GLY A 92 0.28 10.26 11.47
C GLY A 92 1.47 9.33 11.72
N GLU A 93 2.01 9.35 12.95
CA GLU A 93 3.25 8.66 13.30
C GLU A 93 3.05 7.18 13.60
N ASN A 94 3.79 6.31 12.89
CA ASN A 94 3.80 4.86 13.08
C ASN A 94 5.24 4.38 13.33
N LYS A 95 5.50 3.84 14.51
CA LYS A 95 6.82 3.34 14.90
C LYS A 95 7.04 1.93 14.39
N VAL A 96 8.25 1.70 13.85
CA VAL A 96 8.69 0.41 13.35
C VAL A 96 10.06 0.09 13.95
N GLU A 97 10.24 -1.15 14.38
CA GLU A 97 11.52 -1.70 14.76
C GLU A 97 11.70 -3.06 14.11
N ILE A 98 12.78 -3.20 13.37
CA ILE A 98 13.18 -4.41 12.66
C ILE A 98 14.35 -5.04 13.42
N LYS A 99 14.35 -6.36 13.50
CA LYS A 99 15.48 -7.15 13.97
C LYS A 99 15.93 -8.12 12.89
N VAL A 100 17.23 -8.12 12.59
CA VAL A 100 17.90 -9.11 11.74
C VAL A 100 18.80 -9.96 12.63
N SER A 101 18.76 -11.29 12.46
CA SER A 101 19.49 -12.24 13.32
C SER A 101 20.11 -13.37 12.51
N ASP A 102 21.31 -13.79 12.91
CA ASP A 102 22.06 -14.95 12.41
C ASP A 102 21.91 -16.19 13.32
N LEU A 103 21.00 -16.25 14.27
CA LEU A 103 20.79 -17.19 15.37
C LEU A 103 21.51 -16.84 16.67
N TYR A 104 22.72 -16.27 16.62
CA TYR A 104 23.56 -16.01 17.80
C TYR A 104 23.56 -14.54 18.18
N ARG A 105 23.54 -13.68 17.16
CA ARG A 105 23.61 -12.22 17.29
C ARG A 105 22.53 -11.55 16.44
N SER A 106 22.35 -10.26 16.61
CA SER A 106 21.36 -9.51 15.85
C SER A 106 21.75 -8.03 15.75
N ASP A 107 21.22 -7.39 14.72
CA ASP A 107 21.16 -5.94 14.56
C ASP A 107 19.70 -5.48 14.54
N THR A 108 19.47 -4.22 14.87
CA THR A 108 18.13 -3.61 14.91
C THR A 108 18.12 -2.24 14.24
N GLN A 109 17.04 -1.96 13.51
CA GLN A 109 16.79 -0.65 12.91
C GLN A 109 15.44 -0.15 13.40
N SER A 110 15.40 1.07 13.97
CA SER A 110 14.18 1.72 14.45
C SER A 110 13.93 3.01 13.66
N PHE A 111 12.71 3.22 13.20
CA PHE A 111 12.30 4.41 12.47
C PHE A 111 10.81 4.69 12.68
N THR A 112 10.37 5.87 12.24
CA THR A 112 8.96 6.28 12.27
C THR A 112 8.51 6.57 10.84
N ILE A 113 7.39 5.96 10.42
CA ILE A 113 6.73 6.26 9.16
C ILE A 113 5.61 7.26 9.44
N ILE A 114 5.59 8.37 8.69
CA ILE A 114 4.50 9.34 8.70
C ILE A 114 3.50 8.95 7.60
N VAL A 115 2.29 8.58 8.00
CA VAL A 115 1.18 8.30 7.07
C VAL A 115 0.42 9.59 6.81
N SER A 116 0.29 9.95 5.54
CA SER A 116 -0.56 11.05 5.09
C SER A 116 -1.94 10.54 4.69
N GLU A 117 -2.93 11.41 4.81
CA GLU A 117 -4.30 11.22 4.32
C GLU A 117 -4.32 11.11 2.80
N THR A 118 -5.29 10.38 2.27
CA THR A 118 -5.57 10.29 0.83
C THR A 118 -6.51 11.41 0.42
N ILE A 119 -6.18 12.17 -0.62
CA ILE A 119 -6.94 13.36 -1.02
C ILE A 119 -7.75 13.08 -2.30
N LEU A 120 -9.07 13.32 -2.25
CA LEU A 120 -9.95 13.26 -3.41
C LEU A 120 -9.55 14.32 -4.44
N THR A 121 -9.11 13.91 -5.64
CA THR A 121 -8.62 14.80 -6.72
C THR A 121 -9.67 15.09 -7.78
N SER A 122 -10.47 14.09 -8.17
CA SER A 122 -11.53 14.24 -9.17
C SER A 122 -12.58 13.14 -9.05
N ILE A 123 -13.71 13.32 -9.73
CA ILE A 123 -14.67 12.26 -10.02
C ILE A 123 -14.89 12.14 -11.53
N GLU A 124 -15.29 10.95 -12.00
CA GLU A 124 -15.75 10.68 -13.36
C GLU A 124 -17.14 10.09 -13.31
N VAL A 125 -18.04 10.63 -14.12
CA VAL A 125 -19.44 10.19 -14.22
C VAL A 125 -19.69 9.58 -15.60
N LEU A 126 -20.21 8.36 -15.62
CA LEU A 126 -20.59 7.70 -16.87
C LEU A 126 -22.09 7.37 -16.92
N PRO A 127 -22.70 7.50 -18.10
CA PRO A 127 -22.14 8.09 -19.33
C PRO A 127 -22.06 9.62 -19.23
N THR A 128 -21.12 10.24 -19.96
CA THR A 128 -20.98 11.71 -20.04
C THR A 128 -22.09 12.38 -20.85
N THR A 129 -22.80 11.62 -21.65
CA THR A 129 -23.94 12.10 -22.48
C THR A 129 -25.10 11.11 -22.46
N MET A 130 -26.31 11.63 -22.47
CA MET A 130 -27.56 10.85 -22.52
C MET A 130 -28.55 11.45 -23.51
N THR A 131 -29.38 10.61 -24.11
CA THR A 131 -30.56 11.06 -24.91
C THR A 131 -31.83 10.56 -24.26
N ILE A 132 -32.66 11.47 -23.75
CA ILE A 132 -33.89 11.13 -23.02
C ILE A 132 -35.10 11.74 -23.73
N LYS A 133 -36.12 10.95 -23.98
CA LYS A 133 -37.42 11.46 -24.52
C LYS A 133 -38.17 12.22 -23.43
N LYS A 134 -38.97 13.19 -23.81
CA LYS A 134 -39.93 13.85 -22.91
C LYS A 134 -40.79 12.83 -22.20
N GLY A 135 -40.93 12.94 -20.90
CA GLY A 135 -41.63 11.96 -20.05
C GLY A 135 -40.83 10.71 -19.72
N GLY A 136 -39.58 10.61 -20.19
CA GLY A 136 -38.71 9.46 -19.97
C GLY A 136 -37.64 9.71 -18.88
N SER A 137 -36.89 8.64 -18.59
CA SER A 137 -35.74 8.67 -17.67
C SER A 137 -34.62 7.75 -18.12
N GLN A 138 -33.41 8.04 -17.68
CA GLN A 138 -32.22 7.18 -17.79
C GLN A 138 -31.38 7.27 -16.51
N THR A 139 -30.52 6.27 -16.30
CA THR A 139 -29.71 6.15 -15.10
C THR A 139 -28.24 6.33 -15.44
N ILE A 140 -27.51 7.09 -14.61
CA ILE A 140 -26.06 7.12 -14.55
C ILE A 140 -25.57 5.72 -14.20
N THR A 141 -24.58 5.21 -14.92
CA THR A 141 -24.09 3.84 -14.73
C THR A 141 -23.02 3.73 -13.64
N SER A 142 -22.19 4.76 -13.51
CA SER A 142 -21.14 4.79 -12.48
C SER A 142 -20.71 6.21 -12.13
N VAL A 143 -20.24 6.37 -10.91
CA VAL A 143 -19.41 7.51 -10.46
C VAL A 143 -18.14 6.90 -9.87
N THR A 144 -16.99 7.31 -10.37
CA THR A 144 -15.68 6.87 -9.90
C THR A 144 -14.94 8.05 -9.30
N ALA A 145 -14.49 7.94 -8.04
CA ALA A 145 -13.60 8.89 -7.39
C ALA A 145 -12.15 8.52 -7.68
N TYR A 146 -11.29 9.52 -7.87
CA TYR A 146 -9.85 9.39 -8.05
C TYR A 146 -9.12 10.18 -6.97
N TYR A 147 -8.00 9.64 -6.51
CA TYR A 147 -7.24 10.16 -5.37
C TYR A 147 -5.80 10.53 -5.78
N ASP A 148 -5.13 11.29 -4.95
CA ASP A 148 -3.75 11.76 -5.17
C ASP A 148 -2.67 10.67 -5.08
N ASN A 149 -3.05 9.49 -4.55
CA ASN A 149 -2.20 8.30 -4.50
C ASN A 149 -2.39 7.35 -5.70
N ASP A 150 -2.99 7.84 -6.81
CA ASP A 150 -3.31 7.09 -8.02
C ASP A 150 -4.31 5.92 -7.81
N THR A 151 -5.00 5.87 -6.67
CA THR A 151 -6.10 4.92 -6.44
C THR A 151 -7.44 5.46 -6.92
N SER A 152 -8.42 4.58 -7.08
CA SER A 152 -9.79 4.96 -7.42
C SER A 152 -10.81 4.07 -6.72
N ALA A 153 -12.01 4.61 -6.48
CA ALA A 153 -13.13 3.90 -5.88
C ALA A 153 -14.44 4.16 -6.61
N ASN A 154 -15.27 3.13 -6.73
CA ASN A 154 -16.65 3.30 -7.21
C ASN A 154 -17.51 3.85 -6.09
N ILE A 155 -18.20 4.96 -6.38
CA ILE A 155 -19.04 5.67 -5.42
C ILE A 155 -20.49 5.25 -5.62
N ALA A 156 -21.21 4.96 -4.53
CA ALA A 156 -22.64 4.71 -4.57
C ALA A 156 -23.39 5.95 -5.08
N LEU A 157 -24.28 5.77 -6.04
CA LEU A 157 -25.05 6.89 -6.62
C LEU A 157 -25.87 7.65 -5.57
N SER A 158 -26.26 6.98 -4.48
CA SER A 158 -26.96 7.60 -3.33
C SER A 158 -26.06 8.51 -2.47
N SER A 159 -24.75 8.39 -2.57
CA SER A 159 -23.78 9.23 -1.86
C SER A 159 -23.47 10.54 -2.62
N CYS A 160 -23.95 10.66 -3.87
CA CYS A 160 -23.76 11.85 -4.68
C CYS A 160 -24.95 12.80 -4.55
N THR A 161 -24.70 14.09 -4.78
CA THR A 161 -25.73 15.10 -5.00
C THR A 161 -25.83 15.46 -6.46
N TYR A 162 -27.03 15.87 -6.90
CA TYR A 162 -27.34 16.12 -8.29
C TYR A 162 -28.02 17.47 -8.46
N ALA A 163 -27.55 18.28 -9.39
CA ALA A 163 -28.13 19.56 -9.75
C ALA A 163 -28.38 19.64 -11.26
N SER A 164 -29.59 20.04 -11.63
CA SER A 164 -29.98 20.29 -13.04
C SER A 164 -29.94 21.79 -13.31
N ASN A 165 -29.49 22.20 -14.49
CA ASN A 165 -29.62 23.58 -14.95
C ASN A 165 -31.01 23.88 -15.57
N LYS A 166 -31.95 22.91 -15.55
CA LYS A 166 -33.32 23.02 -16.09
C LYS A 166 -34.35 22.52 -15.08
N VAL A 167 -35.41 23.31 -14.85
CA VAL A 167 -36.46 23.01 -13.86
C VAL A 167 -37.27 21.76 -14.19
N ASN A 168 -37.41 21.43 -15.47
CA ASN A 168 -38.17 20.28 -15.93
C ASN A 168 -37.34 19.01 -16.15
N VAL A 169 -36.08 19.05 -15.70
CA VAL A 169 -35.14 17.90 -15.68
C VAL A 169 -34.65 17.72 -14.27
N THR A 170 -34.90 16.58 -13.67
CA THR A 170 -34.51 16.25 -12.29
C THR A 170 -33.53 15.09 -12.31
N ALA A 171 -32.67 15.03 -11.27
CA ALA A 171 -31.81 13.91 -11.03
C ALA A 171 -31.83 13.54 -9.54
N THR A 172 -31.95 12.26 -9.24
CA THR A 172 -31.99 11.73 -7.88
C THR A 172 -31.42 10.31 -7.87
N ASN A 173 -30.46 10.03 -6.99
CA ASN A 173 -29.81 8.72 -6.87
C ASN A 173 -29.37 8.15 -8.22
N GLY A 174 -28.82 9.00 -9.10
CA GLY A 174 -28.35 8.61 -10.43
C GLY A 174 -29.43 8.53 -11.50
N VAL A 175 -30.72 8.61 -11.17
CA VAL A 175 -31.83 8.60 -12.17
C VAL A 175 -32.11 10.01 -12.63
N ILE A 176 -31.92 10.27 -13.93
CA ILE A 176 -32.25 11.52 -14.60
C ILE A 176 -33.62 11.38 -15.28
N SER A 177 -34.56 12.26 -14.97
CA SER A 177 -35.92 12.25 -15.48
C SER A 177 -36.28 13.58 -16.17
N VAL A 178 -36.92 13.49 -17.32
CA VAL A 178 -37.37 14.64 -18.12
C VAL A 178 -38.89 14.72 -18.09
N SER A 179 -39.46 15.86 -17.67
CA SER A 179 -40.89 16.08 -17.67
C SER A 179 -41.47 16.01 -19.11
N ALA A 180 -42.71 15.50 -19.24
CA ALA A 180 -43.43 15.48 -20.51
C ALA A 180 -43.69 16.90 -21.07
N GLN A 181 -43.78 17.91 -20.19
CA GLN A 181 -43.98 19.32 -20.57
C GLN A 181 -42.65 20.08 -20.76
N CYS A 182 -41.51 19.39 -20.77
CA CYS A 182 -40.22 20.05 -20.95
C CYS A 182 -40.14 20.73 -22.31
N ALA A 183 -39.90 22.03 -22.33
CA ALA A 183 -39.71 22.80 -23.58
C ALA A 183 -38.24 22.81 -24.06
N ASP A 184 -37.32 22.49 -23.16
CA ASP A 184 -35.88 22.48 -23.45
C ASP A 184 -35.51 21.31 -24.37
N LEU A 185 -34.44 21.51 -25.16
CA LEU A 185 -33.84 20.48 -26.01
C LEU A 185 -32.57 19.87 -25.43
N ALA A 186 -32.04 20.49 -24.38
CA ALA A 186 -30.87 20.01 -23.70
C ALA A 186 -30.84 20.44 -22.24
N ALA A 187 -30.17 19.67 -21.40
CA ALA A 187 -29.88 19.99 -20.00
C ALA A 187 -28.48 19.49 -19.63
N THR A 188 -27.91 20.07 -18.58
CA THR A 188 -26.68 19.58 -17.94
C THR A 188 -27.01 19.20 -16.52
N ILE A 189 -26.62 17.98 -16.12
CA ILE A 189 -26.69 17.52 -14.74
C ILE A 189 -25.28 17.59 -14.17
N THR A 190 -25.11 18.38 -13.11
CA THR A 190 -23.89 18.39 -12.30
C THR A 190 -24.04 17.34 -11.23
N VAL A 191 -23.11 16.41 -11.17
CA VAL A 191 -22.97 15.40 -10.11
C VAL A 191 -21.84 15.85 -9.19
N SER A 192 -22.08 15.84 -7.89
CA SER A 192 -21.10 16.23 -6.89
C SER A 192 -20.92 15.12 -5.86
N TYR A 193 -19.70 14.83 -5.52
CA TYR A 193 -19.33 13.95 -4.42
C TYR A 193 -18.42 14.69 -3.44
N THR A 194 -18.66 14.49 -2.16
CA THR A 194 -17.91 15.15 -1.07
C THR A 194 -17.37 14.07 -0.13
N GLU A 195 -16.08 14.13 0.15
CA GLU A 195 -15.34 13.31 1.11
C GLU A 195 -14.37 14.23 1.84
N ASP A 196 -14.27 14.13 3.15
CA ASP A 196 -13.39 14.92 4.03
C ASP A 196 -13.41 16.44 3.75
N ASN A 197 -14.63 16.99 3.56
CA ASN A 197 -14.90 18.38 3.18
C ASN A 197 -14.36 18.81 1.79
N ILE A 198 -13.86 17.90 0.99
CA ILE A 198 -13.45 18.15 -0.39
C ILE A 198 -14.57 17.73 -1.34
N THR A 199 -15.09 18.68 -2.10
CA THR A 199 -16.13 18.42 -3.10
C THR A 199 -15.53 18.43 -4.49
N LYS A 200 -15.80 17.38 -5.26
CA LYS A 200 -15.50 17.30 -6.70
C LYS A 200 -16.78 17.13 -7.49
N THR A 201 -16.77 17.62 -8.71
CA THR A 201 -17.92 17.61 -9.60
C THR A 201 -17.54 17.13 -10.98
N ASP A 202 -18.51 16.47 -11.64
CA ASP A 202 -18.48 16.17 -13.06
C ASP A 202 -19.90 16.31 -13.64
N THR A 203 -20.04 16.28 -14.96
CA THR A 203 -21.30 16.61 -15.60
C THR A 203 -21.76 15.55 -16.59
N VAL A 204 -23.10 15.39 -16.69
CA VAL A 204 -23.77 14.63 -17.74
C VAL A 204 -24.56 15.57 -18.64
N ASN A 205 -24.27 15.55 -19.93
CA ASN A 205 -25.02 16.32 -20.93
C ASN A 205 -26.20 15.51 -21.44
N VAL A 206 -27.42 16.05 -21.31
CA VAL A 206 -28.66 15.42 -21.68
C VAL A 206 -29.24 16.07 -22.93
N THR A 207 -29.38 15.31 -24.00
CA THR A 207 -30.16 15.72 -25.19
C THR A 207 -31.63 15.27 -25.00
N ILE A 208 -32.56 16.19 -25.16
CA ILE A 208 -33.99 15.94 -24.96
C ILE A 208 -34.68 15.85 -26.33
N THR A 209 -35.33 14.71 -26.59
CA THR A 209 -36.03 14.48 -27.84
C THR A 209 -37.56 14.55 -27.65
N GLY A 210 -38.27 14.80 -28.75
CA GLY A 210 -39.76 14.80 -28.77
C GLY A 210 -40.32 13.47 -28.28
N GLY A 211 -41.46 13.51 -27.60
CA GLY A 211 -42.26 12.34 -27.25
C GLY A 211 -43.12 11.86 -28.40
#